data_de4a1eadd2a06f3e6ba2d50f0c0b2fd4
#
_entry.id   de4a1eadd2a06f3e6ba2d50f0c0b2fd4
#
_cell.length_a   1.000
_cell.length_b   1.000
_cell.length_c   1.000
_cell.angle_alpha   90.00
_cell.angle_beta   90.00
_cell.angle_gamma   90.00
#
_symmetry.space_group_name_H-M   'P 1'
#
loop_
_entity.id
_entity.type
_entity.pdbx_description
1 polymer ?
#
loop_
_entity_poly.entity_id
_entity_poly.type
_entity_poly.pdbx_seq_one_letter_code
_entity_poly.pdbx_strand_id
1 'polypeptide(L)'
;SLAIEHNSLSLKQVTDIIDGKRFLGAPDEIQEVKNAIEAYRLMPQLDAFKEKDLLKAHGLMMKDLVKNAGHYRQEGVGVFNGEQLLHMAPPADQVPRLMGDLFQWVKSTDVHPLIHSCVFHYEFEFIHPFVDGNGRMGRFWQTMLLSRWKGLFSWLPVETIVKDHQQDYYNAIAKCDTAGESTVFVEFMLDCLLDAMMNYEPQEEETNNELHDKLHDKLHDKFPDLSEKALDIVEILKDHPGLNAAEIGEKVGISERQVKTHINALKAKGLIVRVGSNKTGYWKVTFE
;
A
#
# COMPACT_ATOMS: atom_id res chain seq x y z
N SER A 1 -7.51 -0.99 7.43
CA SER A 1 -8.44 0.10 7.05
C SER A 1 -9.90 -0.36 6.98
N LEU A 2 -10.20 -1.39 6.17
CA LEU A 2 -11.58 -1.85 5.94
C LEU A 2 -12.30 -2.32 7.20
N ALA A 3 -11.60 -2.99 8.12
CA ALA A 3 -12.19 -3.44 9.38
C ALA A 3 -12.59 -2.28 10.34
N ILE A 4 -12.02 -1.09 10.17
CA ILE A 4 -12.46 0.13 10.87
C ILE A 4 -13.83 0.56 10.33
N GLU A 5 -14.07 0.36 9.04
CA GLU A 5 -15.32 0.66 8.33
C GLU A 5 -16.32 -0.52 8.35
N HIS A 6 -16.21 -1.39 9.37
CA HIS A 6 -17.12 -2.52 9.61
C HIS A 6 -17.11 -3.64 8.57
N ASN A 7 -16.12 -3.71 7.66
CA ASN A 7 -15.95 -4.88 6.80
C ASN A 7 -15.67 -6.11 7.67
N SER A 8 -16.46 -7.16 7.52
CA SER A 8 -16.46 -8.34 8.40
C SER A 8 -15.55 -9.46 7.93
N LEU A 9 -14.89 -9.31 6.77
CA LEU A 9 -14.05 -10.35 6.19
C LEU A 9 -12.80 -10.61 7.04
N SER A 10 -12.56 -11.89 7.34
CA SER A 10 -11.36 -12.33 8.04
C SER A 10 -10.10 -12.18 7.17
N LEU A 11 -8.92 -12.14 7.80
CA LEU A 11 -7.65 -12.09 7.07
C LEU A 11 -7.50 -13.21 6.06
N LYS A 12 -7.93 -14.46 6.41
CA LYS A 12 -7.92 -15.59 5.50
C LYS A 12 -8.77 -15.34 4.26
N GLN A 13 -9.97 -14.78 4.43
CA GLN A 13 -10.87 -14.46 3.31
C GLN A 13 -10.30 -13.36 2.42
N VAL A 14 -9.66 -12.35 3.01
CA VAL A 14 -8.93 -11.31 2.26
C VAL A 14 -7.79 -11.94 1.45
N THR A 15 -7.01 -12.84 2.05
CA THR A 15 -5.94 -13.58 1.35
C THR A 15 -6.51 -14.43 0.19
N ASP A 16 -7.62 -15.14 0.41
CA ASP A 16 -8.27 -15.92 -0.65
C ASP A 16 -8.74 -15.04 -1.82
N ILE A 17 -9.20 -13.80 -1.55
CA ILE A 17 -9.53 -12.82 -2.59
C ILE A 17 -8.27 -12.38 -3.36
N ILE A 18 -7.17 -12.11 -2.67
CA ILE A 18 -5.87 -11.75 -3.27
C ILE A 18 -5.38 -12.86 -4.20
N ASP A 19 -5.52 -14.12 -3.77
CA ASP A 19 -5.14 -15.32 -4.52
C ASP A 19 -6.11 -15.65 -5.67
N GLY A 20 -7.18 -14.86 -5.87
CA GLY A 20 -8.18 -15.09 -6.92
C GLY A 20 -9.08 -16.32 -6.68
N LYS A 21 -9.11 -16.85 -5.46
CA LYS A 21 -10.00 -17.97 -5.10
C LYS A 21 -11.44 -17.51 -5.02
N ARG A 22 -12.36 -18.43 -5.35
CA ARG A 22 -13.80 -18.17 -5.21
C ARG A 22 -14.18 -18.21 -3.74
N PHE A 23 -14.87 -17.16 -3.30
CA PHE A 23 -15.32 -17.00 -1.94
C PHE A 23 -16.79 -16.57 -1.89
N LEU A 24 -17.51 -17.03 -0.87
CA LEU A 24 -18.91 -16.61 -0.60
C LEU A 24 -18.88 -15.55 0.52
N GLY A 25 -19.29 -14.34 0.19
CA GLY A 25 -19.41 -13.20 1.11
C GLY A 25 -20.33 -12.15 0.56
N ALA A 26 -20.58 -11.10 1.32
CA ALA A 26 -21.35 -9.95 0.85
C ALA A 26 -20.65 -9.31 -0.37
N PRO A 27 -21.35 -9.11 -1.49
CA PRO A 27 -20.74 -8.59 -2.71
C PRO A 27 -19.99 -7.27 -2.50
N ASP A 28 -20.57 -6.37 -1.69
CA ASP A 28 -19.98 -5.06 -1.41
C ASP A 28 -18.70 -5.17 -0.58
N GLU A 29 -18.67 -6.04 0.45
CA GLU A 29 -17.45 -6.29 1.24
C GLU A 29 -16.31 -6.87 0.39
N ILE A 30 -16.64 -7.78 -0.53
CA ILE A 30 -15.65 -8.33 -1.49
C ILE A 30 -15.16 -7.23 -2.43
N GLN A 31 -16.05 -6.36 -2.89
CA GLN A 31 -15.70 -5.24 -3.77
C GLN A 31 -14.81 -4.24 -3.05
N GLU A 32 -15.09 -3.93 -1.77
CA GLU A 32 -14.23 -3.07 -0.93
C GLU A 32 -12.79 -3.62 -0.84
N VAL A 33 -12.63 -4.92 -0.59
CA VAL A 33 -11.31 -5.55 -0.52
C VAL A 33 -10.57 -5.43 -1.85
N LYS A 34 -11.23 -5.75 -2.97
CA LYS A 34 -10.64 -5.64 -4.31
C LYS A 34 -10.19 -4.21 -4.62
N ASN A 35 -11.06 -3.25 -4.32
CA ASN A 35 -10.79 -1.83 -4.53
C ASN A 35 -9.60 -1.36 -3.68
N ALA A 36 -9.55 -1.75 -2.41
CA ALA A 36 -8.43 -1.43 -1.53
C ALA A 36 -7.11 -1.99 -2.08
N ILE A 37 -7.10 -3.26 -2.49
CA ILE A 37 -5.91 -3.88 -3.10
C ILE A 37 -5.43 -3.07 -4.31
N GLU A 38 -6.32 -2.70 -5.22
CA GLU A 38 -5.96 -1.92 -6.42
C GLU A 38 -5.48 -0.51 -6.06
N ALA A 39 -6.09 0.15 -5.06
CA ALA A 39 -5.65 1.46 -4.60
C ALA A 39 -4.24 1.41 -3.97
N TYR A 40 -3.96 0.40 -3.12
CA TYR A 40 -2.63 0.21 -2.54
C TYR A 40 -1.58 -0.17 -3.59
N ARG A 41 -1.92 -0.98 -4.59
CA ARG A 41 -1.02 -1.27 -5.72
C ARG A 41 -0.69 -0.03 -6.56
N LEU A 42 -1.61 0.93 -6.64
CA LEU A 42 -1.39 2.18 -7.34
C LEU A 42 -0.55 3.18 -6.53
N MET A 43 -0.49 3.05 -5.19
CA MET A 43 0.16 4.01 -4.28
C MET A 43 1.57 4.45 -4.73
N PRO A 44 2.47 3.58 -5.18
CA PRO A 44 3.82 3.99 -5.61
C PRO A 44 3.83 4.93 -6.83
N GLN A 45 2.76 4.96 -7.61
CA GLN A 45 2.62 5.78 -8.82
C GLN A 45 1.90 7.10 -8.57
N LEU A 46 1.37 7.31 -7.36
CA LEU A 46 0.66 8.53 -6.96
C LEU A 46 1.63 9.54 -6.36
N ASP A 47 1.31 10.81 -6.53
CA ASP A 47 2.02 11.91 -5.88
C ASP A 47 1.19 12.43 -4.69
N ALA A 48 1.74 12.29 -3.48
CA ALA A 48 1.08 12.67 -2.23
C ALA A 48 0.71 14.17 -2.15
N PHE A 49 1.31 15.00 -2.99
CA PHE A 49 1.12 16.44 -3.04
C PHE A 49 0.20 16.90 -4.19
N LYS A 50 -0.48 15.95 -4.85
CA LYS A 50 -1.41 16.23 -5.95
C LYS A 50 -2.84 15.83 -5.63
N GLU A 51 -3.71 16.80 -5.54
CA GLU A 51 -5.16 16.61 -5.36
C GLU A 51 -5.78 15.67 -6.40
N LYS A 52 -5.36 15.78 -7.67
CA LYS A 52 -5.83 14.88 -8.74
C LYS A 52 -5.54 13.41 -8.47
N ASP A 53 -4.44 13.13 -7.81
CA ASP A 53 -4.06 11.76 -7.46
C ASP A 53 -4.87 11.24 -6.28
N LEU A 54 -5.28 12.11 -5.35
CA LEU A 54 -6.26 11.78 -4.31
C LEU A 54 -7.61 11.43 -4.93
N LEU A 55 -8.12 12.22 -5.86
CA LEU A 55 -9.37 11.94 -6.56
C LEU A 55 -9.30 10.61 -7.34
N LYS A 56 -8.17 10.34 -7.99
CA LYS A 56 -7.91 9.06 -8.67
C LYS A 56 -7.91 7.88 -7.71
N ALA A 57 -7.25 8.00 -6.56
CA ALA A 57 -7.21 6.97 -5.53
C ALA A 57 -8.60 6.70 -4.95
N HIS A 58 -9.37 7.75 -4.64
CA HIS A 58 -10.76 7.62 -4.20
C HIS A 58 -11.62 6.94 -5.27
N GLY A 59 -11.45 7.30 -6.53
CA GLY A 59 -12.15 6.68 -7.65
C GLY A 59 -11.94 5.16 -7.73
N LEU A 60 -10.74 4.67 -7.38
CA LEU A 60 -10.46 3.24 -7.27
C LEU A 60 -10.99 2.64 -5.98
N MET A 61 -10.73 3.30 -4.83
CA MET A 61 -11.12 2.81 -3.51
C MET A 61 -12.64 2.61 -3.40
N MET A 62 -13.42 3.46 -4.06
CA MET A 62 -14.87 3.48 -3.98
C MET A 62 -15.58 3.02 -5.26
N LYS A 63 -14.81 2.42 -6.19
CA LYS A 63 -15.34 1.93 -7.46
C LYS A 63 -16.48 0.94 -7.23
N ASP A 64 -17.59 1.15 -7.93
CA ASP A 64 -18.81 0.32 -7.87
C ASP A 64 -19.49 0.27 -6.49
N LEU A 65 -19.01 1.04 -5.51
CA LEU A 65 -19.60 1.20 -4.18
C LEU A 65 -20.42 2.50 -4.08
N VAL A 66 -19.93 3.58 -4.70
CA VAL A 66 -20.64 4.86 -4.76
C VAL A 66 -20.66 5.43 -6.18
N LYS A 67 -21.75 6.13 -6.51
CA LYS A 67 -21.93 6.70 -7.86
C LYS A 67 -20.90 7.76 -8.21
N ASN A 68 -20.47 8.56 -7.23
CA ASN A 68 -19.58 9.71 -7.41
C ASN A 68 -18.14 9.40 -7.00
N ALA A 69 -17.68 8.16 -7.19
CA ALA A 69 -16.30 7.78 -6.90
C ALA A 69 -15.31 8.70 -7.65
N GLY A 70 -14.32 9.24 -6.95
CA GLY A 70 -13.34 10.16 -7.52
C GLY A 70 -13.79 11.62 -7.65
N HIS A 71 -14.94 12.00 -7.08
CA HIS A 71 -15.46 13.37 -7.12
C HIS A 71 -15.85 13.82 -5.72
N TYR A 72 -15.64 15.10 -5.44
CA TYR A 72 -16.11 15.70 -4.21
C TYR A 72 -17.64 15.71 -4.13
N ARG A 73 -18.14 15.65 -2.90
CA ARG A 73 -19.58 15.76 -2.64
C ARG A 73 -20.14 17.10 -3.06
N GLN A 74 -21.38 17.11 -3.45
CA GLN A 74 -22.15 18.30 -3.81
C GLN A 74 -23.24 18.63 -2.79
N GLU A 75 -23.42 17.78 -1.80
CA GLU A 75 -24.44 17.89 -0.75
C GLU A 75 -23.78 18.00 0.63
N GLY A 76 -24.52 18.53 1.59
CA GLY A 76 -24.11 18.56 3.00
C GLY A 76 -24.07 17.14 3.56
N VAL A 77 -23.05 16.85 4.38
CA VAL A 77 -22.95 15.57 5.10
C VAL A 77 -22.64 15.82 6.56
N GLY A 78 -23.13 14.94 7.44
CA GLY A 78 -22.73 14.88 8.84
C GLY A 78 -21.93 13.60 9.08
N VAL A 79 -20.96 13.69 9.99
CA VAL A 79 -20.22 12.52 10.49
C VAL A 79 -20.94 12.00 11.73
N PHE A 80 -21.32 10.74 11.72
CA PHE A 80 -22.07 10.12 12.79
C PHE A 80 -21.30 8.97 13.44
N ASN A 81 -21.49 8.80 14.75
CA ASN A 81 -21.15 7.58 15.46
C ASN A 81 -22.45 6.95 15.95
N GLY A 82 -22.93 5.91 15.26
CA GLY A 82 -24.29 5.42 15.43
C GLY A 82 -25.33 6.50 15.10
N GLU A 83 -26.19 6.85 16.07
CA GLU A 83 -27.20 7.92 15.92
C GLU A 83 -26.70 9.31 16.36
N GLN A 84 -25.52 9.39 16.96
CA GLN A 84 -24.94 10.64 17.45
C GLN A 84 -24.21 11.38 16.33
N LEU A 85 -24.64 12.61 16.03
CA LEU A 85 -23.88 13.53 15.19
C LEU A 85 -22.60 13.94 15.93
N LEU A 86 -21.44 13.59 15.38
CA LEU A 86 -20.13 13.96 15.90
C LEU A 86 -19.68 15.30 15.33
N HIS A 87 -19.85 15.48 14.03
CA HIS A 87 -19.35 16.63 13.28
C HIS A 87 -20.30 16.97 12.12
N MET A 88 -20.56 18.25 11.90
CA MET A 88 -21.19 18.74 10.68
C MET A 88 -20.09 19.25 9.74
N ALA A 89 -19.86 18.50 8.66
CA ALA A 89 -18.84 18.89 7.70
C ALA A 89 -19.14 20.26 7.05
N PRO A 90 -18.12 21.00 6.60
CA PRO A 90 -18.29 22.29 5.92
C PRO A 90 -19.26 22.19 4.73
N PRO A 91 -19.92 23.31 4.31
CA PRO A 91 -20.77 23.33 3.13
C PRO A 91 -20.06 22.80 1.89
N ALA A 92 -20.80 22.05 1.04
CA ALA A 92 -20.21 21.35 -0.10
C ALA A 92 -19.52 22.28 -1.11
N ASP A 93 -20.01 23.50 -1.29
CA ASP A 93 -19.41 24.53 -2.15
C ASP A 93 -18.03 25.01 -1.65
N GLN A 94 -17.72 24.83 -0.36
CA GLN A 94 -16.41 25.15 0.21
C GLN A 94 -15.39 24.04 0.03
N VAL A 95 -15.81 22.79 -0.19
CA VAL A 95 -14.92 21.63 -0.24
C VAL A 95 -13.77 21.79 -1.24
N PRO A 96 -13.99 22.21 -2.51
CA PRO A 96 -12.88 22.37 -3.45
C PRO A 96 -11.83 23.38 -2.98
N ARG A 97 -12.25 24.48 -2.36
CA ARG A 97 -11.35 25.50 -1.82
C ARG A 97 -10.56 24.96 -0.63
N LEU A 98 -11.24 24.35 0.34
CA LEU A 98 -10.60 23.81 1.54
C LEU A 98 -9.60 22.71 1.21
N MET A 99 -9.94 21.82 0.27
CA MET A 99 -9.00 20.79 -0.21
C MET A 99 -7.80 21.39 -0.94
N GLY A 100 -8.02 22.41 -1.78
CA GLY A 100 -6.95 23.15 -2.44
C GLY A 100 -6.00 23.80 -1.43
N ASP A 101 -6.54 24.47 -0.40
CA ASP A 101 -5.79 25.09 0.68
C ASP A 101 -4.97 24.03 1.47
N LEU A 102 -5.56 22.88 1.78
CA LEU A 102 -4.91 21.78 2.47
C LEU A 102 -3.74 21.20 1.66
N PHE A 103 -3.93 20.98 0.35
CA PHE A 103 -2.87 20.49 -0.55
C PHE A 103 -1.76 21.55 -0.74
N GLN A 104 -2.10 22.81 -0.81
CA GLN A 104 -1.12 23.89 -0.86
C GLN A 104 -0.29 23.94 0.43
N TRP A 105 -0.94 23.83 1.58
CA TRP A 105 -0.28 23.82 2.88
C TRP A 105 0.70 22.64 3.01
N VAL A 106 0.24 21.40 2.77
CA VAL A 106 1.09 20.20 2.93
C VAL A 106 2.29 20.19 1.98
N LYS A 107 2.16 20.86 0.83
CA LYS A 107 3.24 21.00 -0.16
C LYS A 107 4.30 22.00 0.23
N SER A 108 3.92 23.06 0.97
CA SER A 108 4.78 24.21 1.27
C SER A 108 5.22 24.30 2.73
N THR A 109 4.66 23.47 3.61
CA THR A 109 4.98 23.48 5.04
C THR A 109 6.38 22.94 5.31
N ASP A 110 7.06 23.51 6.29
CA ASP A 110 8.32 23.03 6.87
C ASP A 110 8.10 22.21 8.15
N VAL A 111 6.86 21.97 8.54
CA VAL A 111 6.48 21.11 9.67
C VAL A 111 6.96 19.67 9.42
N HIS A 112 7.46 19.04 10.48
CA HIS A 112 7.99 17.68 10.40
C HIS A 112 6.97 16.69 9.80
N PRO A 113 7.39 15.76 8.90
CA PRO A 113 6.48 14.84 8.21
C PRO A 113 5.55 14.00 9.11
N LEU A 114 5.98 13.60 10.29
CA LEU A 114 5.13 12.91 11.27
C LEU A 114 3.95 13.80 11.68
N ILE A 115 4.20 15.08 11.93
CA ILE A 115 3.18 16.01 12.39
C ILE A 115 2.28 16.43 11.22
N HIS A 116 2.86 16.87 10.11
CA HIS A 116 2.04 17.34 8.99
C HIS A 116 1.13 16.26 8.40
N SER A 117 1.56 14.99 8.42
CA SER A 117 0.71 13.89 7.98
C SER A 117 -0.50 13.66 8.90
N CYS A 118 -0.33 13.82 10.22
CA CYS A 118 -1.43 13.76 11.18
C CYS A 118 -2.37 14.95 11.04
N VAL A 119 -1.84 16.17 10.88
CA VAL A 119 -2.65 17.36 10.63
C VAL A 119 -3.43 17.23 9.33
N PHE A 120 -2.77 16.75 8.25
CA PHE A 120 -3.48 16.49 6.98
C PHE A 120 -4.64 15.50 7.18
N HIS A 121 -4.41 14.42 7.92
CA HIS A 121 -5.44 13.42 8.19
C HIS A 121 -6.62 14.04 8.94
N TYR A 122 -6.37 14.80 10.02
CA TYR A 122 -7.42 15.46 10.78
C TYR A 122 -8.21 16.46 9.92
N GLU A 123 -7.53 17.36 9.20
CA GLU A 123 -8.18 18.34 8.35
C GLU A 123 -8.99 17.70 7.23
N PHE A 124 -8.49 16.58 6.68
CA PHE A 124 -9.20 15.81 5.68
C PHE A 124 -10.51 15.20 6.25
N GLU A 125 -10.47 14.63 7.47
CA GLU A 125 -11.65 14.12 8.15
C GLU A 125 -12.62 15.25 8.51
N PHE A 126 -12.11 16.41 8.92
CA PHE A 126 -12.92 17.60 9.20
C PHE A 126 -13.63 18.13 7.95
N ILE A 127 -12.92 18.27 6.83
CA ILE A 127 -13.50 18.72 5.55
C ILE A 127 -14.51 17.68 5.03
N HIS A 128 -14.24 16.42 5.24
CA HIS A 128 -15.08 15.28 4.81
C HIS A 128 -15.49 15.37 3.34
N PRO A 129 -14.52 15.38 2.40
CA PRO A 129 -14.73 15.85 1.04
C PRO A 129 -15.59 14.95 0.17
N PHE A 130 -15.82 13.71 0.56
CA PHE A 130 -16.57 12.72 -0.22
C PHE A 130 -17.90 12.35 0.44
N VAL A 131 -18.79 11.74 -0.34
CA VAL A 131 -20.05 11.20 0.20
C VAL A 131 -19.80 9.98 1.10
N ASP A 132 -18.80 9.15 0.75
CA ASP A 132 -18.34 7.99 1.51
C ASP A 132 -16.85 7.74 1.24
N GLY A 133 -16.19 6.94 2.09
CA GLY A 133 -14.79 6.55 1.95
C GLY A 133 -13.79 7.57 2.50
N ASN A 134 -14.22 8.60 3.24
CA ASN A 134 -13.34 9.59 3.82
C ASN A 134 -12.33 8.96 4.78
N GLY A 135 -12.78 8.16 5.75
CA GLY A 135 -11.87 7.49 6.70
C GLY A 135 -10.85 6.59 6.01
N ARG A 136 -11.26 5.81 5.00
CA ARG A 136 -10.35 4.99 4.19
C ARG A 136 -9.30 5.84 3.48
N MET A 137 -9.72 6.97 2.91
CA MET A 137 -8.83 7.88 2.19
C MET A 137 -7.91 8.68 3.11
N GLY A 138 -8.39 9.15 4.26
CA GLY A 138 -7.58 9.85 5.26
C GLY A 138 -6.40 8.99 5.73
N ARG A 139 -6.66 7.75 6.12
CA ARG A 139 -5.63 6.78 6.53
C ARG A 139 -4.69 6.41 5.38
N PHE A 140 -5.23 6.13 4.19
CA PHE A 140 -4.43 5.85 3.00
C PHE A 140 -3.50 7.01 2.66
N TRP A 141 -3.99 8.25 2.70
CA TRP A 141 -3.21 9.43 2.34
C TRP A 141 -2.15 9.77 3.38
N GLN A 142 -2.46 9.58 4.67
CA GLN A 142 -1.48 9.69 5.74
C GLN A 142 -0.33 8.70 5.55
N THR A 143 -0.64 7.44 5.28
CA THR A 143 0.38 6.40 4.97
C THR A 143 1.22 6.82 3.77
N MET A 144 0.61 7.38 2.73
CA MET A 144 1.31 7.84 1.54
C MET A 144 2.24 9.03 1.84
N LEU A 145 1.81 10.02 2.61
CA LEU A 145 2.65 11.14 3.05
C LEU A 145 3.85 10.66 3.86
N LEU A 146 3.62 9.76 4.82
CA LEU A 146 4.67 9.19 5.66
C LEU A 146 5.65 8.33 4.86
N SER A 147 5.17 7.53 3.90
CA SER A 147 6.01 6.67 3.07
C SER A 147 6.94 7.46 2.14
N ARG A 148 6.54 8.66 1.73
CA ARG A 148 7.40 9.58 0.97
C ARG A 148 8.57 10.12 1.79
N TRP A 149 8.37 10.27 3.09
CA TRP A 149 9.45 10.64 4.01
C TRP A 149 10.35 9.45 4.35
N LYS A 150 9.75 8.32 4.73
CA LYS A 150 10.48 7.06 5.02
C LYS A 150 9.67 5.86 4.55
N GLY A 151 10.25 5.04 3.67
CA GLY A 151 9.61 3.86 3.08
C GLY A 151 9.07 2.85 4.10
N LEU A 152 9.67 2.78 5.31
CA LEU A 152 9.20 1.95 6.42
C LEU A 152 7.70 2.13 6.70
N PHE A 153 7.17 3.36 6.60
CA PHE A 153 5.77 3.63 6.88
C PHE A 153 4.77 2.99 5.90
N SER A 154 5.23 2.49 4.75
CA SER A 154 4.38 1.69 3.85
C SER A 154 4.04 0.31 4.43
N TRP A 155 4.82 -0.16 5.41
CA TRP A 155 4.71 -1.51 5.98
C TRP A 155 4.21 -1.51 7.43
N LEU A 156 4.18 -0.34 8.09
CA LEU A 156 3.72 -0.25 9.47
C LEU A 156 2.20 -0.44 9.56
N PRO A 157 1.71 -1.32 10.45
CA PRO A 157 0.29 -1.62 10.61
C PRO A 157 -0.46 -0.54 11.41
N VAL A 158 -0.26 0.75 11.09
CA VAL A 158 -0.87 1.89 11.80
C VAL A 158 -2.39 1.76 11.86
N GLU A 159 -3.00 1.31 10.77
CA GLU A 159 -4.45 1.10 10.70
C GLU A 159 -4.95 0.01 11.66
N THR A 160 -4.12 -0.99 11.97
CA THR A 160 -4.45 -2.02 12.97
C THR A 160 -4.48 -1.39 14.35
N ILE A 161 -3.47 -0.58 14.70
CA ILE A 161 -3.43 0.12 15.99
C ILE A 161 -4.61 1.09 16.13
N VAL A 162 -4.90 1.88 15.08
CA VAL A 162 -6.08 2.77 15.07
C VAL A 162 -7.39 1.96 15.27
N LYS A 163 -7.50 0.77 14.67
CA LYS A 163 -8.65 -0.11 14.87
C LYS A 163 -8.79 -0.55 16.32
N ASP A 164 -7.69 -0.97 16.93
CA ASP A 164 -7.68 -1.46 18.32
C ASP A 164 -8.03 -0.33 19.31
N HIS A 165 -7.76 0.93 18.93
CA HIS A 165 -8.10 2.15 19.69
C HIS A 165 -9.19 2.99 18.99
N GLN A 166 -10.13 2.36 18.29
CA GLN A 166 -11.11 3.04 17.44
C GLN A 166 -11.96 4.08 18.19
N GLN A 167 -12.36 3.79 19.43
CA GLN A 167 -13.12 4.76 20.22
C GLN A 167 -12.30 6.00 20.59
N ASP A 168 -11.02 5.82 20.91
CA ASP A 168 -10.12 6.94 21.22
C ASP A 168 -9.82 7.78 19.99
N TYR A 169 -9.73 7.15 18.83
CA TYR A 169 -9.63 7.85 17.53
C TYR A 169 -10.80 8.81 17.30
N TYR A 170 -12.05 8.32 17.45
CA TYR A 170 -13.22 9.19 17.31
C TYR A 170 -13.33 10.24 18.41
N ASN A 171 -12.93 9.91 19.64
CA ASN A 171 -12.90 10.86 20.75
C ASN A 171 -11.88 11.98 20.51
N ALA A 172 -10.71 11.65 19.92
CA ALA A 172 -9.70 12.64 19.58
C ALA A 172 -10.20 13.62 18.52
N ILE A 173 -10.85 13.11 17.45
CA ILE A 173 -11.49 13.97 16.42
C ILE A 173 -12.52 14.89 17.07
N ALA A 174 -13.46 14.36 17.84
CA ALA A 174 -14.53 15.15 18.47
C ALA A 174 -13.99 16.24 19.43
N LYS A 175 -12.91 15.95 20.17
CA LYS A 175 -12.24 16.94 21.03
C LYS A 175 -11.61 18.05 20.20
N CYS A 176 -10.95 17.72 19.11
CA CYS A 176 -10.34 18.70 18.20
C CYS A 176 -11.39 19.58 17.54
N ASP A 177 -12.52 19.02 17.08
CA ASP A 177 -13.64 19.78 16.50
C ASP A 177 -14.21 20.79 17.49
N THR A 178 -14.33 20.37 18.77
CA THR A 178 -14.84 21.27 19.83
C THR A 178 -13.84 22.36 20.18
N ALA A 179 -12.54 22.05 20.18
CA ALA A 179 -11.47 23.00 20.54
C ALA A 179 -11.07 23.93 19.37
N GLY A 180 -11.37 23.51 18.12
CA GLY A 180 -10.94 24.24 16.91
C GLY A 180 -9.43 24.10 16.65
N GLU A 181 -8.82 23.01 17.11
CA GLU A 181 -7.38 22.72 16.92
C GLU A 181 -7.13 21.21 16.78
N SER A 182 -6.02 20.81 16.17
CA SER A 182 -5.72 19.40 15.88
C SER A 182 -4.78 18.72 16.87
N THR A 183 -4.34 19.38 17.94
CA THR A 183 -3.25 18.89 18.84
C THR A 183 -3.56 17.51 19.42
N VAL A 184 -4.76 17.33 19.99
CA VAL A 184 -5.16 16.04 20.61
C VAL A 184 -5.15 14.89 19.61
N PHE A 185 -5.58 15.15 18.38
CA PHE A 185 -5.55 14.14 17.32
C PHE A 185 -4.12 13.83 16.86
N VAL A 186 -3.28 14.86 16.73
CA VAL A 186 -1.86 14.68 16.37
C VAL A 186 -1.15 13.85 17.43
N GLU A 187 -1.32 14.16 18.72
CA GLU A 187 -0.75 13.38 19.83
C GLU A 187 -1.20 11.92 19.77
N PHE A 188 -2.51 11.68 19.66
CA PHE A 188 -3.07 10.33 19.54
C PHE A 188 -2.47 9.56 18.34
N MET A 189 -2.36 10.18 17.18
CA MET A 189 -1.80 9.52 16.00
C MET A 189 -0.29 9.28 16.13
N LEU A 190 0.45 10.16 16.81
CA LEU A 190 1.87 9.95 17.09
C LEU A 190 2.07 8.76 18.05
N ASP A 191 1.20 8.60 19.05
CA ASP A 191 1.21 7.42 19.94
C ASP A 191 0.92 6.14 19.16
N CYS A 192 -0.09 6.14 18.27
CA CYS A 192 -0.37 5.02 17.38
C CYS A 192 0.82 4.67 16.46
N LEU A 193 1.50 5.69 15.91
CA LEU A 193 2.69 5.49 15.09
C LEU A 193 3.84 4.91 15.91
N LEU A 194 4.04 5.40 17.14
CA LEU A 194 5.05 4.88 18.04
C LEU A 194 4.77 3.41 18.41
N ASP A 195 3.54 3.09 18.78
CA ASP A 195 3.12 1.72 19.09
C ASP A 195 3.31 0.80 17.87
N ALA A 196 2.94 1.26 16.68
CA ALA A 196 3.17 0.50 15.46
C ALA A 196 4.66 0.23 15.22
N MET A 197 5.53 1.21 15.52
CA MET A 197 6.99 1.05 15.38
C MET A 197 7.58 0.14 16.44
N MET A 198 7.11 0.23 17.70
CA MET A 198 7.61 -0.58 18.82
C MET A 198 7.17 -2.05 18.71
N ASN A 199 5.97 -2.28 18.18
CA ASN A 199 5.39 -3.61 17.97
C ASN A 199 5.66 -4.13 16.54
N TYR A 200 6.31 -3.33 15.71
CA TYR A 200 6.81 -3.79 14.43
C TYR A 200 7.98 -4.75 14.70
N GLU A 201 7.64 -6.01 14.90
CA GLU A 201 8.56 -7.06 14.51
C GLU A 201 8.60 -6.93 12.98
N PRO A 202 9.77 -6.59 12.38
CA PRO A 202 9.94 -6.84 10.97
C PRO A 202 9.49 -8.30 10.87
N GLN A 203 8.36 -8.58 10.25
CA GLN A 203 8.17 -9.90 9.69
C GLN A 203 9.47 -10.02 8.91
N GLU A 204 10.44 -10.77 9.50
CA GLU A 204 11.58 -11.21 8.72
C GLU A 204 10.90 -11.48 7.43
N GLU A 205 11.20 -10.64 6.41
CA GLU A 205 10.73 -10.94 5.07
C GLU A 205 10.91 -12.43 5.06
N GLU A 206 9.84 -13.24 4.94
CA GLU A 206 10.04 -14.67 4.71
C GLU A 206 11.17 -14.62 3.78
N THR A 207 12.34 -14.73 4.41
CA THR A 207 13.52 -13.98 3.98
C THR A 207 13.63 -14.47 2.58
N ASN A 208 13.84 -13.63 1.59
CA ASN A 208 14.08 -14.10 0.24
C ASN A 208 14.75 -15.47 0.28
N ASN A 209 15.41 -15.82 1.34
CA ASN A 209 15.93 -17.11 1.71
C ASN A 209 14.86 -18.21 1.85
N GLU A 210 13.72 -18.06 2.52
CA GLU A 210 12.74 -19.17 2.57
C GLU A 210 11.96 -19.31 1.25
N LEU A 211 11.71 -18.20 0.54
CA LEU A 211 11.17 -18.28 -0.81
C LEU A 211 12.23 -18.76 -1.80
N HIS A 212 13.49 -18.37 -1.61
CA HIS A 212 14.67 -18.86 -2.31
C HIS A 212 14.90 -20.35 -1.98
N ASP A 213 14.89 -20.74 -0.71
CA ASP A 213 15.06 -22.13 -0.30
C ASP A 213 13.93 -23.01 -0.84
N LYS A 214 12.66 -22.58 -0.78
CA LYS A 214 11.51 -23.29 -1.37
C LYS A 214 11.58 -23.33 -2.90
N LEU A 215 12.07 -22.30 -3.57
CA LEU A 215 12.29 -22.28 -5.02
C LEU A 215 13.48 -23.13 -5.39
N HIS A 216 14.57 -23.04 -4.65
CA HIS A 216 15.78 -23.83 -4.80
C HIS A 216 15.48 -25.31 -4.64
N ASP A 217 14.76 -25.72 -3.59
CA ASP A 217 14.34 -27.10 -3.36
C ASP A 217 13.43 -27.61 -4.48
N LYS A 218 12.44 -26.83 -4.91
CA LYS A 218 11.56 -27.21 -6.04
C LYS A 218 12.32 -27.35 -7.36
N LEU A 219 13.28 -26.46 -7.62
CA LEU A 219 14.11 -26.51 -8.82
C LEU A 219 15.07 -27.69 -8.76
N HIS A 220 15.66 -27.96 -7.59
CA HIS A 220 16.55 -29.09 -7.36
C HIS A 220 15.83 -30.42 -7.54
N ASP A 221 14.62 -30.56 -6.97
CA ASP A 221 13.80 -31.78 -7.11
C ASP A 221 13.40 -32.05 -8.56
N LYS A 222 13.06 -31.01 -9.32
CA LYS A 222 12.59 -31.14 -10.71
C LYS A 222 13.72 -31.19 -11.73
N PHE A 223 14.88 -30.63 -11.41
CA PHE A 223 16.06 -30.58 -12.27
C PHE A 223 17.34 -30.91 -11.50
N PRO A 224 17.49 -32.16 -11.03
CA PRO A 224 18.61 -32.60 -10.16
C PRO A 224 20.00 -32.52 -10.84
N ASP A 225 20.03 -32.33 -12.13
CA ASP A 225 21.25 -32.17 -12.94
C ASP A 225 21.68 -30.69 -13.12
N LEU A 226 20.98 -29.72 -12.52
CA LEU A 226 21.42 -28.34 -12.46
C LEU A 226 22.41 -28.15 -11.30
N SER A 227 23.44 -27.37 -11.56
CA SER A 227 24.38 -26.98 -10.50
C SER A 227 23.76 -25.88 -9.61
N GLU A 228 24.17 -25.82 -8.34
CA GLU A 228 23.79 -24.75 -7.40
C GLU A 228 23.95 -23.35 -8.03
N LYS A 229 25.07 -23.13 -8.75
CA LYS A 229 25.29 -21.85 -9.44
C LYS A 229 24.30 -21.54 -10.58
N ALA A 230 23.72 -22.55 -11.18
CA ALA A 230 22.65 -22.36 -12.16
C ALA A 230 21.33 -22.00 -11.48
N LEU A 231 21.07 -22.55 -10.31
CA LEU A 231 19.91 -22.20 -9.47
C LEU A 231 20.02 -20.76 -8.96
N ASP A 232 21.18 -20.36 -8.41
CA ASP A 232 21.47 -18.99 -8.00
C ASP A 232 21.18 -17.98 -9.13
N ILE A 233 21.56 -18.31 -10.38
CA ILE A 233 21.31 -17.48 -11.55
C ILE A 233 19.81 -17.34 -11.85
N VAL A 234 19.01 -18.39 -11.73
CA VAL A 234 17.55 -18.33 -11.93
C VAL A 234 16.91 -17.39 -10.92
N GLU A 235 17.32 -17.49 -9.66
CA GLU A 235 16.84 -16.63 -8.58
C GLU A 235 17.17 -15.17 -8.82
N ILE A 236 18.43 -14.86 -9.09
CA ILE A 236 18.86 -13.48 -9.39
C ILE A 236 18.09 -12.90 -10.59
N LEU A 237 17.82 -13.71 -11.62
CA LEU A 237 17.10 -13.26 -12.80
C LEU A 237 15.59 -13.08 -12.55
N LYS A 238 15.02 -13.74 -11.54
CA LYS A 238 13.65 -13.52 -11.12
C LYS A 238 13.47 -12.12 -10.51
N ASP A 239 14.40 -11.74 -9.64
CA ASP A 239 14.35 -10.44 -8.94
C ASP A 239 14.92 -9.29 -9.79
N HIS A 240 15.93 -9.60 -10.62
CA HIS A 240 16.66 -8.63 -11.43
C HIS A 240 16.73 -9.05 -12.92
N PRO A 241 15.63 -9.03 -13.65
CA PRO A 241 15.55 -9.58 -15.00
C PRO A 241 16.38 -8.82 -16.05
N GLY A 242 16.83 -7.60 -15.73
CA GLY A 242 17.60 -6.75 -16.64
C GLY A 242 19.11 -6.95 -16.61
N LEU A 243 19.66 -7.72 -15.66
CA LEU A 243 21.09 -7.86 -15.47
C LEU A 243 21.78 -8.50 -16.68
N ASN A 244 23.00 -8.02 -16.96
CA ASN A 244 23.91 -8.62 -17.94
C ASN A 244 24.76 -9.72 -17.30
N ALA A 245 25.48 -10.50 -18.14
CA ALA A 245 26.25 -11.65 -17.67
C ALA A 245 27.42 -11.29 -16.73
N ALA A 246 27.98 -10.09 -16.85
CA ALA A 246 29.05 -9.63 -15.96
C ALA A 246 28.49 -9.29 -14.57
N GLU A 247 27.38 -8.56 -14.52
CA GLU A 247 26.66 -8.20 -13.27
C GLU A 247 26.14 -9.44 -12.52
N ILE A 248 25.63 -10.43 -13.26
CA ILE A 248 25.22 -11.72 -12.68
C ILE A 248 26.43 -12.45 -12.10
N GLY A 249 27.56 -12.45 -12.83
CA GLY A 249 28.79 -13.09 -12.39
C GLY A 249 29.32 -12.50 -11.09
N GLU A 250 29.27 -11.19 -10.93
CA GLU A 250 29.65 -10.48 -9.72
C GLU A 250 28.79 -10.89 -8.52
N LYS A 251 27.46 -11.00 -8.71
CA LYS A 251 26.52 -11.41 -7.65
C LYS A 251 26.67 -12.90 -7.25
N VAL A 252 26.90 -13.79 -8.21
CA VAL A 252 27.02 -15.26 -7.98
C VAL A 252 28.43 -15.68 -7.60
N GLY A 253 29.42 -14.78 -7.76
CA GLY A 253 30.83 -15.09 -7.49
C GLY A 253 31.49 -16.00 -8.54
N ILE A 254 31.09 -15.90 -9.82
CA ILE A 254 31.64 -16.67 -10.94
C ILE A 254 31.97 -15.77 -12.14
N SER A 255 32.80 -16.25 -13.05
CA SER A 255 33.18 -15.49 -14.22
C SER A 255 32.03 -15.30 -15.22
N GLU A 256 32.05 -14.19 -15.99
CA GLU A 256 31.08 -13.93 -17.06
C GLU A 256 30.95 -15.11 -18.06
N ARG A 257 32.06 -15.78 -18.34
CA ARG A 257 32.08 -16.97 -19.22
C ARG A 257 31.28 -18.12 -18.61
N GLN A 258 31.41 -18.38 -17.31
CA GLN A 258 30.64 -19.40 -16.60
C GLN A 258 29.17 -19.05 -16.55
N VAL A 259 28.81 -17.78 -16.30
CA VAL A 259 27.40 -17.30 -16.37
C VAL A 259 26.80 -17.59 -17.74
N LYS A 260 27.49 -17.27 -18.84
CA LYS A 260 27.00 -17.55 -20.20
C LYS A 260 26.78 -19.05 -20.45
N THR A 261 27.61 -19.91 -19.86
CA THR A 261 27.45 -21.36 -19.94
C THR A 261 26.17 -21.80 -19.21
N HIS A 262 25.97 -21.33 -17.99
CA HIS A 262 24.77 -21.65 -17.21
C HIS A 262 23.48 -21.09 -17.87
N ILE A 263 23.52 -19.85 -18.35
CA ILE A 263 22.39 -19.25 -19.09
C ILE A 263 22.01 -20.10 -20.31
N ASN A 264 22.98 -20.62 -21.06
CA ASN A 264 22.68 -21.48 -22.20
C ASN A 264 22.03 -22.80 -21.77
N ALA A 265 22.51 -23.42 -20.68
CA ALA A 265 21.90 -24.62 -20.11
C ALA A 265 20.46 -24.37 -19.62
N LEU A 266 20.23 -23.27 -18.92
CA LEU A 266 18.92 -22.85 -18.43
C LEU A 266 17.93 -22.58 -19.59
N LYS A 267 18.40 -21.93 -20.66
CA LYS A 267 17.61 -21.74 -21.88
C LYS A 267 17.25 -23.05 -22.57
N ALA A 268 18.22 -23.98 -22.67
CA ALA A 268 18.00 -25.30 -23.28
C ALA A 268 16.95 -26.11 -22.51
N LYS A 269 16.87 -25.93 -21.19
CA LYS A 269 15.84 -26.55 -20.33
C LYS A 269 14.51 -25.75 -20.29
N GLY A 270 14.42 -24.63 -20.97
CA GLY A 270 13.22 -23.79 -20.99
C GLY A 270 12.93 -23.06 -19.68
N LEU A 271 13.89 -22.95 -18.76
CA LEU A 271 13.71 -22.29 -17.46
C LEU A 271 13.79 -20.76 -17.53
N ILE A 272 14.50 -20.24 -18.53
CA ILE A 272 14.59 -18.79 -18.80
C ILE A 272 14.49 -18.50 -20.30
N VAL A 273 13.89 -17.37 -20.62
CA VAL A 273 13.75 -16.89 -22.01
C VAL A 273 14.19 -15.43 -22.07
N ARG A 274 14.92 -15.06 -23.11
CA ARG A 274 15.25 -13.66 -23.37
C ARG A 274 14.10 -12.97 -24.10
N VAL A 275 13.58 -11.89 -23.53
CA VAL A 275 12.54 -11.07 -24.12
C VAL A 275 13.16 -9.76 -24.60
N GLY A 276 12.99 -9.42 -25.90
CA GLY A 276 13.55 -8.21 -26.52
C GLY A 276 14.97 -8.37 -27.07
N SER A 277 15.65 -7.25 -27.32
CA SER A 277 16.98 -7.23 -27.94
C SER A 277 18.10 -7.60 -26.95
N ASN A 278 19.29 -7.93 -27.48
CA ASN A 278 20.48 -8.21 -26.64
C ASN A 278 20.92 -6.99 -25.80
N LYS A 279 20.60 -5.76 -26.20
CA LYS A 279 21.03 -4.53 -25.52
C LYS A 279 19.98 -4.02 -24.51
N THR A 280 18.69 -4.16 -24.81
CA THR A 280 17.60 -3.55 -24.03
C THR A 280 16.56 -4.58 -23.57
N GLY A 281 16.76 -5.86 -23.84
CA GLY A 281 15.87 -6.91 -23.43
C GLY A 281 16.13 -7.35 -21.97
N TYR A 282 15.21 -8.17 -21.46
CA TYR A 282 15.26 -8.73 -20.11
C TYR A 282 15.10 -10.25 -20.13
N TRP A 283 15.45 -10.89 -19.02
CA TRP A 283 15.26 -12.32 -18.84
C TRP A 283 13.90 -12.57 -18.19
N LYS A 284 13.14 -13.49 -18.74
CA LYS A 284 11.91 -13.96 -18.13
C LYS A 284 12.15 -15.40 -17.64
N VAL A 285 11.97 -15.62 -16.35
CA VAL A 285 11.90 -16.96 -15.75
C VAL A 285 10.54 -17.56 -16.11
N THR A 286 10.54 -18.78 -16.63
CA THR A 286 9.36 -19.50 -17.14
C THR A 286 8.91 -20.63 -16.21
N PHE A 287 9.63 -20.85 -15.11
CA PHE A 287 9.29 -21.79 -14.08
C PHE A 287 8.41 -21.13 -13.02
N GLU A 288 7.24 -21.70 -12.76
CA GLU A 288 6.27 -21.35 -11.71
C GLU A 288 6.25 -22.41 -10.62
#